data_977a293f3b0c3d0ea698eeae0698bdea
#
_entry.id   977a293f3b0c3d0ea698eeae0698bdea
#
_cell.length_a   1.000
_cell.length_b   1.000
_cell.length_c   1.000
_cell.angle_alpha   90.00
_cell.angle_beta   90.00
_cell.angle_gamma   90.00
#
_symmetry.space_group_name_H-M   'P 1'
#
loop_
_entity.id
_entity.type
_entity.pdbx_description
1 polymer ?
#
loop_
_entity_poly.entity_id
_entity_poly.type
_entity_poly.pdbx_seq_one_letter_code
_entity_poly.pdbx_strand_id
1 'polypeptide(L)'
;MSAHVRIPTILRTYTGGAKEVQASGDTLTALLESLESSYPGIRGRILDDAGSLRRFVNVYVGDDDVRFIGGLDAQVADDAKVSIIPAVAGG
;
A
#
# COMPACT_ATOMS: atom_id res chain seq x y z
N MET A 1 -0.47 -15.35 -5.41
CA MET A 1 -1.66 -14.49 -5.42
C MET A 1 -1.23 -13.07 -5.63
N SER A 2 -1.93 -12.32 -6.44
CA SER A 2 -1.56 -10.93 -6.71
C SER A 2 -2.77 -10.02 -6.53
N ALA A 3 -2.49 -8.76 -6.18
CA ALA A 3 -3.49 -7.72 -6.01
C ALA A 3 -3.12 -6.53 -6.88
N HIS A 4 -4.11 -5.70 -7.14
CA HIS A 4 -3.92 -4.46 -7.90
C HIS A 4 -3.76 -3.33 -6.91
N VAL A 5 -2.60 -2.67 -6.93
CA VAL A 5 -2.28 -1.60 -5.99
C VAL A 5 -2.37 -0.27 -6.70
N ARG A 6 -3.29 0.57 -6.24
CA ARG A 6 -3.44 1.91 -6.77
C ARG A 6 -2.44 2.84 -6.09
N ILE A 7 -1.62 3.50 -6.92
CA ILE A 7 -0.52 4.33 -6.45
C ILE A 7 -0.96 5.80 -6.48
N PRO A 8 -0.86 6.51 -5.34
CA PRO A 8 -1.19 7.94 -5.33
C PRO A 8 -0.17 8.73 -6.13
N THR A 9 -0.59 9.89 -6.60
CA THR A 9 0.24 10.74 -7.47
C THR A 9 1.63 11.00 -6.89
N ILE A 10 1.71 11.29 -5.59
CA ILE A 10 2.97 11.64 -4.94
C ILE A 10 3.96 10.47 -4.87
N LEU A 11 3.49 9.24 -5.04
CA LEU A 11 4.36 8.05 -5.00
C LEU A 11 4.65 7.48 -6.37
N ARG A 12 4.11 8.05 -7.43
CA ARG A 12 4.31 7.52 -8.79
C ARG A 12 5.73 7.66 -9.29
N THR A 13 6.56 8.50 -8.65
CA THR A 13 7.98 8.56 -8.97
C THR A 13 8.68 7.23 -8.69
N TYR A 14 8.18 6.46 -7.72
CA TYR A 14 8.74 5.14 -7.41
C TYR A 14 8.32 4.06 -8.39
N THR A 15 7.23 4.29 -9.12
CA THR A 15 6.66 3.29 -10.04
C THR A 15 6.81 3.69 -11.50
N GLY A 16 7.69 4.65 -11.79
CA GLY A 16 7.88 5.10 -13.17
C GLY A 16 6.67 5.80 -13.76
N GLY A 17 5.81 6.37 -12.91
CA GLY A 17 4.60 7.06 -13.36
C GLY A 17 3.36 6.18 -13.39
N ALA A 18 3.48 4.90 -13.03
CA ALA A 18 2.33 3.99 -13.07
C ALA A 18 1.30 4.36 -12.00
N LYS A 19 0.04 4.41 -12.41
CA LYS A 19 -1.09 4.69 -11.51
C LYS A 19 -1.52 3.46 -10.74
N GLU A 20 -1.28 2.29 -11.30
CA GLU A 20 -1.66 1.02 -10.72
C GLU A 20 -0.58 0.00 -11.06
N VAL A 21 -0.22 -0.80 -10.08
CA VAL A 21 0.77 -1.87 -10.26
C VAL A 21 0.24 -3.13 -9.62
N GLN A 22 0.81 -4.27 -9.98
CA GLN A 22 0.48 -5.53 -9.33
C GLN A 22 1.54 -5.85 -8.28
N ALA A 23 1.10 -6.43 -7.18
CA ALA A 23 2.00 -6.90 -6.14
C ALA A 23 1.45 -8.21 -5.56
N SER A 24 2.34 -9.02 -5.03
CA SER A 24 2.00 -10.33 -4.47
C SER A 24 1.90 -10.26 -2.96
N GLY A 25 1.05 -11.11 -2.40
CA GLY A 25 0.94 -11.25 -0.95
C GLY A 25 -0.49 -11.52 -0.53
N ASP A 26 -0.65 -12.34 0.50
CA ASP A 26 -1.97 -12.64 1.07
C ASP A 26 -2.27 -11.80 2.31
N THR A 27 -1.31 -11.01 2.76
CA THR A 27 -1.49 -10.00 3.81
C THR A 27 -0.96 -8.68 3.32
N LEU A 28 -1.34 -7.59 3.99
CA LEU A 28 -0.83 -6.28 3.64
C LEU A 28 0.69 -6.20 3.82
N THR A 29 1.23 -6.81 4.89
CA THR A 29 2.67 -6.88 5.11
C THR A 29 3.38 -7.52 3.91
N ALA A 30 2.92 -8.67 3.48
CA ALA A 30 3.53 -9.39 2.36
C ALA A 30 3.41 -8.58 1.07
N LEU A 31 2.28 -7.91 0.86
CA LEU A 31 2.05 -7.07 -0.29
C LEU A 31 3.04 -5.91 -0.34
N LEU A 32 3.27 -5.25 0.79
CA LEU A 32 4.19 -4.12 0.86
C LEU A 32 5.65 -4.57 0.67
N GLU A 33 6.01 -5.75 1.14
CA GLU A 33 7.33 -6.33 0.88
C GLU A 33 7.53 -6.58 -0.62
N SER A 34 6.50 -7.07 -1.29
CA SER A 34 6.52 -7.29 -2.74
C SER A 34 6.69 -5.97 -3.48
N LEU A 35 5.97 -4.92 -3.06
CA LEU A 35 6.11 -3.59 -3.64
C LEU A 35 7.53 -3.07 -3.50
N GLU A 36 8.11 -3.21 -2.31
CA GLU A 36 9.48 -2.74 -2.06
C GLU A 36 10.49 -3.45 -2.95
N SER A 37 10.28 -4.75 -3.15
CA SER A 37 11.17 -5.54 -4.02
C SER A 37 11.15 -5.05 -5.46
N SER A 38 9.98 -4.65 -5.94
CA SER A 38 9.82 -4.17 -7.32
C SER A 38 10.11 -2.68 -7.47
N TYR A 39 9.81 -1.90 -6.43
CA TYR A 39 9.93 -0.44 -6.45
C TYR A 39 10.63 0.04 -5.19
N PRO A 40 11.97 -0.09 -5.12
CA PRO A 40 12.73 0.25 -3.90
C PRO A 40 12.47 1.68 -3.42
N GLY A 41 12.24 1.81 -2.12
CA GLY A 41 11.98 3.09 -1.48
C GLY A 41 10.51 3.38 -1.21
N ILE A 42 9.60 2.68 -1.90
CA ILE A 42 8.16 2.98 -1.77
C ILE A 42 7.62 2.58 -0.39
N ARG A 43 8.12 1.47 0.17
CA ARG A 43 7.67 0.99 1.47
C ARG A 43 7.91 2.03 2.57
N GLY A 44 9.04 2.71 2.55
CA GLY A 44 9.37 3.73 3.53
C GLY A 44 8.46 4.96 3.47
N ARG A 45 7.72 5.12 2.39
CA ARG A 45 6.73 6.19 2.26
C ARG A 45 5.37 5.79 2.83
N ILE A 46 5.15 4.50 2.99
CA ILE A 46 3.88 3.95 3.50
C ILE A 46 4.01 3.58 4.97
N LEU A 47 5.16 3.01 5.34
CA LEU A 47 5.46 2.62 6.71
C LEU A 47 6.50 3.56 7.32
N ASP A 48 6.41 3.75 8.63
CA ASP A 48 7.42 4.52 9.38
C ASP A 48 8.60 3.62 9.76
N ASP A 49 9.57 4.19 10.48
CA ASP A 49 10.77 3.46 10.88
C ASP A 49 10.49 2.29 11.83
N ALA A 50 9.36 2.34 12.52
CA ALA A 50 8.95 1.26 13.41
C ALA A 50 8.19 0.14 12.66
N GLY A 51 7.97 0.31 11.36
CA GLY A 51 7.25 -0.66 10.56
C GLY A 51 5.74 -0.55 10.63
N SER A 52 5.22 0.54 11.20
CA SER A 52 3.78 0.80 11.28
C SER A 52 3.34 1.70 10.15
N LEU A 53 2.05 1.63 9.81
CA LEU A 53 1.48 2.55 8.83
C LEU A 53 1.66 3.99 9.30
N ARG A 54 2.13 4.83 8.38
CA ARG A 54 2.29 6.25 8.70
C ARG A 54 0.94 6.87 9.01
N ARG A 55 0.95 7.83 9.96
CA ARG A 55 -0.28 8.47 10.45
C ARG A 55 -1.13 9.05 9.33
N PHE A 56 -0.51 9.64 8.34
CA PHE A 56 -1.21 10.34 7.25
C PHE A 56 -1.30 9.50 5.98
N VAL A 57 -1.13 8.18 6.10
CA VAL A 57 -1.31 7.28 4.98
C VAL A 57 -2.44 6.32 5.31
N ASN A 58 -3.44 6.28 4.45
CA ASN A 58 -4.53 5.33 4.56
C ASN A 58 -4.37 4.27 3.49
N VAL A 59 -4.65 3.02 3.85
CA VAL A 59 -4.63 1.92 2.90
C VAL A 59 -5.98 1.22 2.98
N TYR A 60 -6.58 1.00 1.84
CA TYR A 60 -7.86 0.32 1.73
C TYR A 60 -7.69 -0.98 0.95
N VAL A 61 -8.31 -2.04 1.43
CA VAL A 61 -8.47 -3.27 0.67
C VAL A 61 -9.93 -3.31 0.25
N GLY A 62 -10.19 -3.12 -1.04
CA GLY A 62 -11.54 -2.84 -1.50
C GLY A 62 -12.04 -1.53 -0.89
N ASP A 63 -13.14 -1.61 -0.19
CA ASP A 63 -13.74 -0.44 0.48
C ASP A 63 -13.38 -0.35 1.97
N ASP A 64 -12.57 -1.28 2.47
CA ASP A 64 -12.27 -1.38 3.89
C ASP A 64 -10.92 -0.75 4.24
N ASP A 65 -10.93 0.20 5.16
CA ASP A 65 -9.70 0.74 5.72
C ASP A 65 -9.02 -0.38 6.51
N VAL A 66 -7.75 -0.64 6.20
CA VAL A 66 -7.03 -1.77 6.83
C VAL A 66 -6.91 -1.61 8.35
N ARG A 67 -6.95 -0.39 8.86
CA ARG A 67 -6.88 -0.16 10.31
C ARG A 67 -8.04 -0.81 11.07
N PHE A 68 -9.14 -1.08 10.38
CA PHE A 68 -10.32 -1.70 10.97
C PHE A 68 -10.43 -3.19 10.65
N ILE A 69 -9.53 -3.74 9.86
CA ILE A 69 -9.59 -5.15 9.45
C ILE A 69 -8.27 -5.89 9.69
N GLY A 70 -7.47 -5.41 10.63
CA GLY A 70 -6.24 -6.09 11.02
C GLY A 70 -4.95 -5.33 10.76
N GLY A 71 -5.02 -4.13 10.22
CA GLY A 71 -3.82 -3.34 9.94
C GLY A 71 -2.91 -4.05 8.96
N LEU A 72 -1.64 -4.24 9.33
CA LEU A 72 -0.67 -4.92 8.47
C LEU A 72 -0.97 -6.41 8.30
N ASP A 73 -1.79 -6.98 9.17
CA ASP A 73 -2.21 -8.39 9.07
C ASP A 73 -3.50 -8.55 8.26
N ALA A 74 -4.03 -7.46 7.70
CA ALA A 74 -5.23 -7.53 6.89
C ALA A 74 -5.04 -8.50 5.73
N GLN A 75 -6.06 -9.32 5.50
CA GLN A 75 -6.03 -10.31 4.42
C GLN A 75 -6.25 -9.63 3.08
N VAL A 76 -5.47 -10.04 2.10
CA VAL A 76 -5.57 -9.53 0.73
C VAL A 76 -5.90 -10.70 -0.18
N ALA A 77 -7.13 -10.72 -0.65
CA ALA A 77 -7.56 -11.79 -1.56
C ALA A 77 -6.89 -11.64 -2.93
N ASP A 78 -6.85 -12.74 -3.67
CA ASP A 78 -6.39 -12.69 -5.05
C ASP A 78 -7.27 -11.73 -5.85
N ASP A 79 -6.65 -10.91 -6.69
CA ASP A 79 -7.33 -9.89 -7.50
C ASP A 79 -7.94 -8.75 -6.69
N ALA A 80 -7.63 -8.64 -5.40
CA ALA A 80 -8.12 -7.53 -4.59
C ALA A 80 -7.57 -6.20 -5.11
N LYS A 81 -8.33 -5.14 -4.86
CA LYS A 81 -7.88 -3.77 -5.16
C LYS A 81 -7.43 -3.13 -3.87
N VAL A 82 -6.16 -2.73 -3.84
CA VAL A 82 -5.56 -2.08 -2.69
C VAL A 82 -5.27 -0.64 -3.07
N SER A 83 -5.82 0.30 -2.31
CA SER A 83 -5.63 1.72 -2.58
C SER A 83 -4.78 2.36 -1.49
N ILE A 84 -3.73 3.06 -1.91
CA ILE A 84 -2.88 3.81 -1.00
C ILE A 84 -3.28 5.27 -1.14
N ILE A 85 -3.79 5.85 -0.06
CA ILE A 85 -4.32 7.21 -0.08
C ILE A 85 -3.60 8.03 0.98
N PRO A 86 -2.69 8.93 0.59
CA PRO A 86 -2.07 9.81 1.56
C PRO A 86 -3.09 10.85 2.01
N ALA A 87 -3.22 11.01 3.32
CA ALA A 87 -3.97 12.12 3.87
C ALA A 87 -2.99 13.27 3.98
N VAL A 88 -3.09 14.24 3.08
CA VAL A 88 -2.17 15.38 3.10
C VAL A 88 -2.62 16.35 4.18
N ALA A 89 -1.88 16.38 5.28
CA ALA A 89 -2.18 17.28 6.36
C ALA A 89 -2.03 18.73 5.89
N GLY A 90 -3.08 19.50 6.03
CA GLY A 90 -3.07 20.90 5.68
C GLY A 90 -3.17 21.19 4.19
N GLY A 91 -3.48 20.17 3.43
CA GLY A 91 -3.60 20.49 2.01
C GLY A 91 -4.25 19.43 1.25
#